data_78643414264041f370dfcad4fb85060d
#
_entry.id   78643414264041f370dfcad4fb85060d
#
_cell.length_a   1.000
_cell.length_b   1.000
_cell.length_c   1.000
_cell.angle_alpha   90.00
_cell.angle_beta   90.00
_cell.angle_gamma   90.00
#
_symmetry.space_group_name_H-M   'P 1'
#
loop_
_entity.id
_entity.type
_entity.pdbx_description
1 polymer ?
#
loop_
_entity_poly.entity_id
_entity_poly.type
_entity_poly.pdbx_seq_one_letter_code
_entity_poly.pdbx_strand_id
1 'polypeptide(L)'
;MNHSPFVDFQDVWLAYNDELLAQKQYAVEAIDLKVQEGEFIAIVGPSGCGKSTFMKLATGLRMPSQGSIRIDGQGVTGPLKISGMAFQAPSLLPWRTTVDNVLLPLEIVEPHRSQLKQKRQEYEARARALLQKVGLGGYEDKFP
;
A
#
# COMPACT_ATOMS: atom_id res chain seq x y z
N MET A 1 16.44 -9.90 23.08
CA MET A 1 15.01 -10.22 22.81
C MET A 1 14.85 -10.34 21.33
N ASN A 2 14.58 -11.55 20.81
CA ASN A 2 14.34 -11.76 19.38
C ASN A 2 12.93 -11.23 19.06
N HIS A 3 12.83 -9.97 18.63
CA HIS A 3 11.59 -9.48 18.06
C HIS A 3 11.40 -10.14 16.71
N SER A 4 10.27 -10.78 16.49
CA SER A 4 9.88 -11.25 15.14
C SER A 4 9.86 -10.05 14.20
N PRO A 5 10.33 -10.20 12.95
CA PRO A 5 10.30 -9.10 11.99
C PRO A 5 8.85 -8.65 11.73
N PHE A 6 8.66 -7.34 11.55
CA PHE A 6 7.36 -6.80 11.17
C PHE A 6 6.97 -7.18 9.74
N VAL A 7 7.96 -7.15 8.83
CA VAL A 7 7.81 -7.67 7.46
C VAL A 7 8.80 -8.81 7.26
N ASP A 8 8.33 -9.95 6.76
CA ASP A 8 9.14 -11.14 6.52
C ASP A 8 8.80 -11.72 5.13
N PHE A 9 9.75 -11.62 4.22
CA PHE A 9 9.72 -12.27 2.90
C PHE A 9 10.59 -13.51 2.98
N GLN A 10 10.06 -14.67 2.59
CA GLN A 10 10.74 -15.95 2.61
C GLN A 10 10.69 -16.60 1.24
N ASP A 11 11.83 -16.65 0.56
CA ASP A 11 12.02 -17.24 -0.78
C ASP A 11 10.91 -16.78 -1.77
N VAL A 12 10.71 -15.47 -1.88
CA VAL A 12 9.60 -14.90 -2.63
C VAL A 12 9.96 -14.75 -4.10
N TRP A 13 9.13 -15.35 -4.97
CA TRP A 13 9.22 -15.29 -6.43
C TRP A 13 7.90 -14.79 -6.99
N LEU A 14 7.95 -14.03 -8.09
CA LEU A 14 6.75 -13.61 -8.79
C LEU A 14 6.93 -13.67 -10.31
N ALA A 15 6.09 -14.46 -10.97
CA ALA A 15 5.77 -14.36 -12.39
C ALA A 15 4.40 -13.68 -12.57
N TYR A 16 4.24 -12.88 -13.62
CA TYR A 16 3.00 -12.10 -13.80
C TYR A 16 1.81 -12.93 -14.29
N ASN A 17 2.07 -14.09 -14.91
CA ASN A 17 1.06 -15.03 -15.41
C ASN A 17 1.63 -16.46 -15.45
N ASP A 18 0.75 -17.43 -15.70
CA ASP A 18 1.10 -18.85 -15.71
C ASP A 18 2.05 -19.22 -16.86
N GLU A 19 1.98 -18.52 -17.99
CA GLU A 19 2.87 -18.72 -19.13
C GLU A 19 4.32 -18.35 -18.77
N LEU A 20 4.51 -17.17 -18.17
CA LEU A 20 5.83 -16.73 -17.68
C LEU A 20 6.34 -17.63 -16.56
N LEU A 21 5.45 -18.10 -15.71
CA LEU A 21 5.79 -19.06 -14.65
C LEU A 21 6.30 -20.38 -15.24
N ALA A 22 5.62 -20.91 -16.24
CA ALA A 22 6.01 -22.14 -16.94
C ALA A 22 7.37 -21.97 -17.66
N GLN A 23 7.65 -20.78 -18.17
CA GLN A 23 8.93 -20.41 -18.79
C GLN A 23 10.01 -20.02 -17.79
N LYS A 24 9.72 -20.04 -16.47
CA LYS A 24 10.60 -19.59 -15.40
C LYS A 24 11.09 -18.14 -15.59
N GLN A 25 10.22 -17.29 -16.12
CA GLN A 25 10.48 -15.86 -16.29
C GLN A 25 9.81 -15.08 -15.13
N TYR A 26 10.63 -14.60 -14.23
CA TYR A 26 10.18 -13.93 -13.02
C TYR A 26 10.44 -12.42 -13.08
N ALA A 27 9.54 -11.64 -12.53
CA ALA A 27 9.74 -10.22 -12.31
C ALA A 27 10.45 -9.93 -10.98
N VAL A 28 10.41 -10.90 -10.06
CA VAL A 28 11.10 -10.91 -8.77
C VAL A 28 11.52 -12.35 -8.49
N GLU A 29 12.75 -12.54 -8.06
CA GLU A 29 13.34 -13.86 -7.83
C GLU A 29 14.00 -13.93 -6.46
N ALA A 30 13.72 -15.02 -5.72
CA ALA A 30 14.38 -15.42 -4.48
C ALA A 30 14.58 -14.27 -3.48
N ILE A 31 13.54 -13.50 -3.19
CA ILE A 31 13.63 -12.41 -2.21
C ILE A 31 13.47 -12.97 -0.81
N ASP A 32 14.54 -12.83 -0.02
CA ASP A 32 14.56 -13.00 1.43
C ASP A 32 14.84 -11.65 2.08
N LEU A 33 13.87 -11.13 2.84
CA LEU A 33 13.99 -9.82 3.49
C LEU A 33 13.22 -9.81 4.81
N LYS A 34 13.87 -9.32 5.84
CA LYS A 34 13.27 -9.07 7.14
C LYS A 34 13.39 -7.60 7.48
N VAL A 35 12.25 -6.96 7.81
CA VAL A 35 12.19 -5.56 8.21
C VAL A 35 11.60 -5.48 9.60
N GLN A 36 12.24 -4.72 10.48
CA GLN A 36 11.73 -4.48 11.83
C GLN A 36 10.72 -3.35 11.83
N GLU A 37 9.90 -3.30 12.87
CA GLU A 37 8.99 -2.17 13.07
C GLU A 37 9.78 -0.86 13.19
N GLY A 38 9.33 0.19 12.50
CA GLY A 38 9.96 1.51 12.50
C GLY A 38 11.17 1.67 11.58
N GLU A 39 11.61 0.62 10.87
CA GLU A 39 12.69 0.74 9.89
C GLU A 39 12.27 1.54 8.65
N PHE A 40 13.21 2.35 8.15
CA PHE A 40 13.12 3.00 6.85
C PHE A 40 13.92 2.22 5.81
N ILE A 41 13.25 1.74 4.76
CA ILE A 41 13.87 0.95 3.69
C ILE A 41 13.87 1.74 2.39
N ALA A 42 15.04 1.87 1.78
CA ALA A 42 15.21 2.44 0.43
C ALA A 42 15.52 1.34 -0.58
N ILE A 43 14.70 1.23 -1.63
CA ILE A 43 14.91 0.26 -2.72
C ILE A 43 15.45 1.01 -3.93
N VAL A 44 16.69 0.70 -4.31
CA VAL A 44 17.42 1.36 -5.40
C VAL A 44 17.72 0.34 -6.49
N GLY A 45 17.66 0.78 -7.74
CA GLY A 45 17.97 -0.06 -8.89
C GLY A 45 17.52 0.56 -10.21
N PRO A 46 17.95 0.03 -11.36
CA PRO A 46 17.58 0.54 -12.68
C PRO A 46 16.07 0.43 -12.95
N SER A 47 15.60 1.13 -13.99
CA SER A 47 14.21 1.00 -14.43
C SER A 47 13.92 -0.44 -14.87
N GLY A 48 12.74 -0.97 -14.51
CA GLY A 48 12.34 -2.32 -14.88
C GLY A 48 12.87 -3.45 -13.99
N CYS A 49 13.76 -3.20 -13.01
CA CYS A 49 14.33 -4.26 -12.15
C CYS A 49 13.39 -4.81 -11.07
N GLY A 50 12.09 -4.54 -11.10
CA GLY A 50 11.13 -5.15 -10.18
C GLY A 50 10.76 -4.33 -8.93
N LYS A 51 11.29 -3.11 -8.72
CA LYS A 51 10.99 -2.29 -7.51
C LYS A 51 9.48 -2.10 -7.24
N SER A 52 8.75 -1.70 -8.27
CA SER A 52 7.28 -1.52 -8.15
C SER A 52 6.55 -2.85 -7.93
N THR A 53 7.09 -3.94 -8.45
CA THR A 53 6.57 -5.30 -8.22
C THR A 53 6.78 -5.71 -6.77
N PHE A 54 7.97 -5.48 -6.24
CA PHE A 54 8.27 -5.70 -4.83
C PHE A 54 7.33 -4.91 -3.91
N MET A 55 7.08 -3.61 -4.19
CA MET A 55 6.14 -2.80 -3.42
C MET A 55 4.71 -3.35 -3.47
N LYS A 56 4.27 -3.89 -4.62
CA LYS A 56 2.95 -4.53 -4.74
C LYS A 56 2.85 -5.83 -3.94
N LEU A 57 3.94 -6.60 -3.85
CA LEU A 57 4.04 -7.77 -2.98
C LEU A 57 3.98 -7.36 -1.50
N ALA A 58 4.75 -6.37 -1.09
CA ALA A 58 4.79 -5.88 0.28
C ALA A 58 3.45 -5.30 0.78
N THR A 59 2.61 -4.80 -0.12
CA THR A 59 1.27 -4.25 0.20
C THR A 59 0.13 -5.25 -0.03
N GLY A 60 0.44 -6.47 -0.48
CA GLY A 60 -0.56 -7.49 -0.79
C GLY A 60 -1.40 -7.21 -2.05
N LEU A 61 -1.02 -6.21 -2.86
CA LEU A 61 -1.66 -5.93 -4.16
C LEU A 61 -1.32 -6.99 -5.22
N ARG A 62 -0.28 -7.76 -4.98
CA ARG A 62 0.09 -8.97 -5.73
C ARG A 62 0.50 -10.05 -4.76
N MET A 63 0.14 -11.28 -5.11
CA MET A 63 0.55 -12.46 -4.36
C MET A 63 1.80 -13.07 -5.00
N PRO A 64 2.71 -13.64 -4.22
CA PRO A 64 3.86 -14.34 -4.77
C PRO A 64 3.43 -15.62 -5.53
N SER A 65 4.18 -15.98 -6.57
CA SER A 65 4.04 -17.26 -7.26
C SER A 65 4.65 -18.41 -6.45
N GLN A 66 5.70 -18.10 -5.66
CA GLN A 66 6.36 -19.02 -4.73
C GLN A 66 6.84 -18.25 -3.50
N GLY A 67 7.06 -18.98 -2.41
CA GLY A 67 7.48 -18.43 -1.14
C GLY A 67 6.33 -17.87 -0.32
N SER A 68 6.64 -17.12 0.72
CA SER A 68 5.62 -16.53 1.60
C SER A 68 5.99 -15.13 2.07
N ILE A 69 4.97 -14.32 2.32
CA ILE A 69 5.12 -12.98 2.90
C ILE A 69 4.28 -12.93 4.17
N ARG A 70 4.88 -12.43 5.24
CA ARG A 70 4.19 -12.18 6.51
C ARG A 70 4.35 -10.72 6.91
N ILE A 71 3.28 -10.13 7.43
CA ILE A 71 3.27 -8.79 8.00
C ILE A 71 2.67 -8.87 9.39
N ASP A 72 3.38 -8.35 10.38
CA ASP A 72 3.01 -8.47 11.79
C ASP A 72 2.67 -9.92 12.19
N GLY A 73 3.51 -10.86 11.74
CA GLY A 73 3.35 -12.31 11.99
C GLY A 73 2.23 -12.99 11.20
N GLN A 74 1.39 -12.24 10.47
CA GLN A 74 0.26 -12.78 9.71
C GLN A 74 0.62 -12.96 8.24
N GLY A 75 0.23 -14.10 7.66
CA GLY A 75 0.42 -14.36 6.23
C GLY A 75 -0.39 -13.39 5.36
N VAL A 76 0.26 -12.82 4.36
CA VAL A 76 -0.41 -11.91 3.40
C VAL A 76 -1.23 -12.75 2.42
N THR A 77 -2.54 -12.52 2.38
CA THR A 77 -3.50 -13.21 1.50
C THR A 77 -4.28 -12.26 0.60
N GLY A 78 -3.95 -10.98 0.60
CA GLY A 78 -4.60 -9.94 -0.20
C GLY A 78 -4.18 -8.53 0.24
N PRO A 79 -4.82 -7.50 -0.30
CA PRO A 79 -4.48 -6.11 0.01
C PRO A 79 -4.57 -5.81 1.50
N LEU A 80 -3.48 -5.24 2.03
CA LEU A 80 -3.34 -4.96 3.46
C LEU A 80 -4.03 -3.64 3.82
N LYS A 81 -4.97 -3.69 4.75
CA LYS A 81 -5.70 -2.50 5.23
C LYS A 81 -4.85 -1.59 6.13
N ILE A 82 -3.73 -2.10 6.64
CA ILE A 82 -2.79 -1.34 7.47
C ILE A 82 -1.72 -0.61 6.65
N SER A 83 -1.65 -0.87 5.33
CA SER A 83 -0.65 -0.26 4.45
C SER A 83 -1.23 0.93 3.69
N GLY A 84 -0.42 1.98 3.51
CA GLY A 84 -0.67 3.06 2.57
C GLY A 84 0.36 3.04 1.45
N MET A 85 -0.08 3.24 0.21
CA MET A 85 0.81 3.29 -0.95
C MET A 85 0.61 4.59 -1.73
N ALA A 86 1.69 5.37 -1.90
CA ALA A 86 1.70 6.49 -2.82
C ALA A 86 2.16 6.00 -4.20
N PHE A 87 1.32 6.19 -5.21
CA PHE A 87 1.62 5.80 -6.58
C PHE A 87 2.36 6.93 -7.31
N GLN A 88 3.19 6.57 -8.30
CA GLN A 88 3.89 7.52 -9.15
C GLN A 88 2.92 8.33 -10.04
N ALA A 89 1.86 7.67 -10.53
CA ALA A 89 0.80 8.33 -11.27
C ALA A 89 -0.33 8.79 -10.33
N PRO A 90 -1.01 9.90 -10.61
CA PRO A 90 -2.18 10.33 -9.85
C PRO A 90 -3.26 9.24 -9.86
N SER A 91 -3.80 8.91 -8.70
CA SER A 91 -4.82 7.86 -8.54
C SER A 91 -6.09 8.39 -7.87
N LEU A 92 -6.32 9.70 -7.96
CA LEU A 92 -7.53 10.31 -7.45
C LEU A 92 -8.73 9.93 -8.32
N LEU A 93 -9.90 9.79 -7.67
CA LEU A 93 -11.16 9.55 -8.36
C LEU A 93 -11.68 10.88 -8.95
N PRO A 94 -11.73 11.04 -10.28
CA PRO A 94 -12.03 12.33 -10.91
C PRO A 94 -13.48 12.81 -10.69
N TRP A 95 -14.37 11.93 -10.24
CA TRP A 95 -15.76 12.25 -9.89
C TRP A 95 -15.96 12.59 -8.41
N ARG A 96 -14.90 12.67 -7.62
CA ARG A 96 -14.91 13.07 -6.21
C ARG A 96 -14.11 14.34 -6.02
N THR A 97 -14.53 15.17 -5.07
CA THR A 97 -13.75 16.34 -4.65
C THR A 97 -12.43 15.93 -4.02
N THR A 98 -11.50 16.87 -3.88
CA THR A 98 -10.22 16.64 -3.21
C THR A 98 -10.42 16.11 -1.79
N VAL A 99 -11.32 16.73 -1.02
CA VAL A 99 -11.60 16.28 0.35
C VAL A 99 -12.24 14.87 0.38
N ASP A 100 -13.16 14.58 -0.55
CA ASP A 100 -13.78 13.25 -0.63
C ASP A 100 -12.75 12.15 -1.03
N ASN A 101 -11.78 12.50 -1.86
CA ASN A 101 -10.65 11.59 -2.17
C ASN A 101 -9.77 11.31 -0.92
N VAL A 102 -9.52 12.34 -0.10
CA VAL A 102 -8.77 12.17 1.17
C VAL A 102 -9.55 11.30 2.17
N LEU A 103 -10.89 11.38 2.16
CA LEU A 103 -11.75 10.60 3.04
C LEU A 103 -11.96 9.14 2.58
N LEU A 104 -11.67 8.82 1.31
CA LEU A 104 -11.92 7.49 0.74
C LEU A 104 -11.39 6.31 1.56
N PRO A 105 -10.18 6.33 2.13
CA PRO A 105 -9.69 5.24 2.98
C PRO A 105 -10.58 4.96 4.18
N LEU A 106 -11.21 6.00 4.75
CA LEU A 106 -12.10 5.86 5.91
C LEU A 106 -13.44 5.19 5.55
N GLU A 107 -13.81 5.16 4.28
CA GLU A 107 -14.99 4.43 3.78
C GLU A 107 -14.72 2.91 3.67
N ILE A 108 -13.46 2.50 3.71
CA ILE A 108 -13.02 1.12 3.44
C ILE A 108 -12.52 0.43 4.71
N VAL A 109 -11.74 1.16 5.54
CA VAL A 109 -10.99 0.59 6.66
C VAL A 109 -11.76 0.70 7.97
N GLU A 110 -11.92 -0.43 8.68
CA GLU A 110 -12.46 -0.43 10.05
C GLU A 110 -11.39 0.06 11.05
N PRO A 111 -11.77 0.71 12.16
CA PRO A 111 -13.14 1.00 12.61
C PRO A 111 -13.76 2.27 12.00
N HIS A 112 -13.05 2.96 11.13
CA HIS A 112 -13.47 4.26 10.58
C HIS A 112 -14.75 4.11 9.74
N ARG A 113 -14.83 3.04 8.94
CA ARG A 113 -15.99 2.76 8.08
C ARG A 113 -17.30 2.71 8.87
N SER A 114 -17.34 1.97 9.97
CA SER A 114 -18.54 1.84 10.81
C SER A 114 -18.89 3.15 11.53
N GLN A 115 -17.90 3.99 11.84
CA GLN A 115 -18.06 5.26 12.54
C GLN A 115 -18.28 6.46 11.58
N LEU A 116 -18.10 6.27 10.27
CA LEU A 116 -18.06 7.36 9.31
C LEU A 116 -19.30 8.27 9.34
N LYS A 117 -20.50 7.66 9.44
CA LYS A 117 -21.75 8.43 9.50
C LYS A 117 -21.85 9.33 10.74
N GLN A 118 -21.37 8.85 11.88
CA GLN A 118 -21.43 9.58 13.15
C GLN A 118 -20.35 10.65 13.25
N LYS A 119 -19.15 10.36 12.72
CA LYS A 119 -17.96 11.21 12.84
C LYS A 119 -17.58 11.95 11.55
N ARG A 120 -18.50 12.02 10.57
CA ARG A 120 -18.20 12.62 9.26
C ARG A 120 -17.63 14.03 9.38
N GLN A 121 -18.24 14.88 10.19
CA GLN A 121 -17.78 16.26 10.38
C GLN A 121 -16.37 16.34 10.98
N GLU A 122 -16.06 15.47 11.95
CA GLU A 122 -14.73 15.38 12.56
C GLU A 122 -13.68 14.96 11.52
N TYR A 123 -13.96 13.92 10.76
CA TYR A 123 -13.06 13.43 9.71
C TYR A 123 -12.86 14.44 8.59
N GLU A 124 -13.93 15.13 8.18
CA GLU A 124 -13.85 16.17 7.16
C GLU A 124 -13.03 17.37 7.64
N ALA A 125 -13.25 17.84 8.88
CA ALA A 125 -12.45 18.90 9.47
C ALA A 125 -10.95 18.54 9.53
N ARG A 126 -10.64 17.29 9.90
CA ARG A 126 -9.27 16.78 9.92
C ARG A 126 -8.67 16.71 8.51
N ALA A 127 -9.42 16.24 7.52
CA ALA A 127 -8.98 16.18 6.13
C ALA A 127 -8.67 17.57 5.57
N ARG A 128 -9.55 18.56 5.82
CA ARG A 128 -9.34 19.96 5.42
C ARG A 128 -8.10 20.55 6.09
N ALA A 129 -7.88 20.29 7.38
CA ALA A 129 -6.68 20.73 8.09
C ALA A 129 -5.40 20.12 7.51
N LEU A 130 -5.42 18.85 7.09
CA LEU A 130 -4.29 18.20 6.42
C LEU A 130 -4.02 18.85 5.05
N LEU A 131 -5.05 19.12 4.25
CA LEU A 131 -4.92 19.79 2.96
C LEU A 131 -4.29 21.17 3.11
N GLN A 132 -4.70 21.94 4.10
CA GLN A 132 -4.07 23.24 4.41
C GLN A 132 -2.58 23.11 4.75
N LYS A 133 -2.20 22.10 5.56
CA LYS A 133 -0.80 21.85 5.93
C LYS A 133 0.10 21.55 4.74
N VAL A 134 -0.42 20.94 3.69
CA VAL A 134 0.34 20.62 2.46
C VAL A 134 0.15 21.69 1.36
N GLY A 135 -0.41 22.85 1.68
CA GLY A 135 -0.54 23.97 0.76
C GLY A 135 -1.71 23.87 -0.22
N LEU A 136 -2.68 22.97 0.04
CA LEU A 136 -3.88 22.76 -0.78
C LEU A 136 -5.14 23.42 -0.16
N GLY A 137 -4.96 24.42 0.72
CA GLY A 137 -6.06 25.23 1.23
C GLY A 137 -6.78 25.96 0.10
N GLY A 138 -8.11 25.89 0.07
CA GLY A 138 -8.95 26.44 -1.00
C GLY A 138 -9.22 25.50 -2.18
N TYR A 139 -8.61 24.29 -2.17
CA TYR A 139 -8.82 23.26 -3.20
C TYR A 139 -9.65 22.07 -2.71
N GLU A 140 -10.15 22.13 -1.48
CA GLU A 140 -10.84 21.02 -0.81
C GLU A 140 -12.07 20.54 -1.59
N ASP A 141 -12.84 21.48 -2.14
CA ASP A 141 -14.08 21.23 -2.86
C ASP A 141 -13.89 21.20 -4.39
N LYS A 142 -12.63 21.25 -4.87
CA LYS A 142 -12.30 21.12 -6.29
C LYS A 142 -12.19 19.65 -6.69
N PHE A 143 -12.49 19.39 -7.95
CA PHE A 143 -12.24 18.10 -8.58
C PHE A 143 -10.81 18.02 -9.10
N PRO A 144 -10.21 16.82 -9.16
CA PRO A 144 -8.89 16.59 -9.75
C PRO A 144 -8.80 16.97 -11.22
#